data_8a1569135d30a40fd20c59fcbad197db
#
_entry.id   8a1569135d30a40fd20c59fcbad197db
#
_cell.length_a   1.000
_cell.length_b   1.000
_cell.length_c   1.000
_cell.angle_alpha   90.00
_cell.angle_beta   90.00
_cell.angle_gamma   90.00
#
_symmetry.space_group_name_H-M   'P 1'
#
loop_
_entity.id
_entity.type
_entity.pdbx_description
1 polymer ?
#
loop_
_entity_poly.entity_id
_entity_poly.type
_entity_poly.pdbx_seq_one_letter_code
_entity_poly.pdbx_strand_id
1 'polypeptide(L)'
;LAKSRLAGIQFEALFTDDLYFRIAQQAISKAMELRALFAEAGIPIKESPTNQQFVILTNKQMEKLRTQILFETWEPVDNTQTLCRFVTSWATTDEDMAQLSIALKNLQK
;
A
#
# COMPACT_ATOMS: atom_id res chain seq x y z
N LEU A 1 2.08 -4.15 4.76
CA LEU A 1 2.17 -4.10 3.31
C LEU A 1 2.95 -5.27 2.74
N ALA A 2 4.14 -5.52 3.25
CA ALA A 2 4.90 -6.70 2.88
C ALA A 2 4.36 -7.93 3.61
N LYS A 3 4.35 -9.09 2.94
CA LYS A 3 3.73 -10.29 3.50
C LYS A 3 4.39 -10.80 4.79
N SER A 4 5.69 -10.59 4.92
CA SER A 4 6.42 -11.03 6.10
C SER A 4 6.20 -10.13 7.30
N ARG A 5 5.44 -9.06 7.14
CA ARG A 5 5.27 -8.05 8.18
C ARG A 5 3.88 -8.11 8.78
N LEU A 6 3.83 -8.23 10.09
CA LEU A 6 2.59 -8.19 10.85
C LEU A 6 2.54 -6.85 11.59
N ALA A 7 1.52 -6.07 11.32
CA ALA A 7 1.31 -4.80 11.99
C ALA A 7 0.35 -4.98 13.15
N GLY A 8 0.74 -4.50 14.33
CA GLY A 8 -0.12 -4.52 15.50
C GLY A 8 0.05 -3.24 16.29
N ILE A 9 -1.04 -2.73 16.80
CA ILE A 9 -1.04 -1.56 17.67
C ILE A 9 -1.57 -1.99 19.02
N GLN A 10 -0.80 -1.70 20.08
CA GLN A 10 -1.27 -1.96 21.43
C GLN A 10 -2.42 -1.00 21.75
N PHE A 11 -3.46 -1.53 22.34
CA PHE A 11 -4.68 -0.79 22.60
C PHE A 11 -4.45 0.48 23.44
N GLU A 12 -3.60 0.38 24.46
CA GLU A 12 -3.28 1.52 25.31
C GLU A 12 -2.64 2.68 24.55
N ALA A 13 -1.84 2.38 23.53
CA ALA A 13 -1.16 3.40 22.75
C ALA A 13 -2.14 4.31 22.01
N LEU A 14 -3.32 3.81 21.67
CA LEU A 14 -4.32 4.57 20.94
C LEU A 14 -4.92 5.70 21.76
N PHE A 15 -4.81 5.64 23.11
CA PHE A 15 -5.37 6.63 23.99
C PHE A 15 -4.35 7.69 24.44
N THR A 16 -3.14 7.62 23.91
CA THR A 16 -2.13 8.66 24.12
C THR A 16 -2.23 9.64 22.96
N ASP A 17 -2.82 10.81 23.17
CA ASP A 17 -3.12 11.78 22.11
C ASP A 17 -1.98 12.01 21.14
N ASP A 18 -0.81 12.30 21.68
CA ASP A 18 0.38 12.62 20.90
C ASP A 18 0.83 11.42 20.06
N LEU A 19 0.80 10.26 20.69
CA LEU A 19 1.19 9.02 20.01
C LEU A 19 0.20 8.67 18.91
N TYR A 20 -1.09 8.81 19.17
CA TYR A 20 -2.12 8.56 18.17
C TYR A 20 -1.91 9.44 16.94
N PHE A 21 -1.64 10.74 17.18
CA PHE A 21 -1.39 11.69 16.10
C PHE A 21 -0.21 11.29 15.25
N ARG A 22 0.90 10.90 15.90
CA ARG A 22 2.10 10.47 15.19
C ARG A 22 1.88 9.19 14.39
N ILE A 23 1.12 8.26 14.97
CA ILE A 23 0.77 7.00 14.30
C ILE A 23 -0.04 7.29 13.03
N ALA A 24 -1.03 8.16 13.15
CA ALA A 24 -1.88 8.53 12.01
C ALA A 24 -1.06 9.25 10.92
N GLN A 25 -0.20 10.19 11.32
CA GLN A 25 0.65 10.90 10.38
C GLN A 25 1.61 9.97 9.65
N GLN A 26 2.18 9.03 10.37
CA GLN A 26 3.07 8.04 9.76
C GLN A 26 2.36 7.20 8.71
N ALA A 27 1.15 6.75 9.02
CA ALA A 27 0.37 5.94 8.09
C ALA A 27 0.02 6.73 6.82
N ILE A 28 -0.36 7.99 6.97
CA ILE A 28 -0.72 8.85 5.83
C ILE A 28 0.52 9.18 5.01
N SER A 29 1.63 9.49 5.67
CA SER A 29 2.89 9.77 4.98
C SER A 29 3.31 8.59 4.10
N LYS A 30 3.20 7.37 4.63
CA LYS A 30 3.52 6.16 3.86
C LYS A 30 2.54 5.92 2.72
N ALA A 31 1.27 6.29 2.91
CA ALA A 31 0.28 6.21 1.84
C ALA A 31 0.64 7.14 0.67
N MET A 32 1.14 8.33 0.97
CA MET A 32 1.57 9.27 -0.07
C MET A 32 2.81 8.78 -0.81
N GLU A 33 3.76 8.17 -0.10
CA GLU A 33 4.92 7.53 -0.73
C GLU A 33 4.50 6.39 -1.66
N LEU A 34 3.56 5.58 -1.21
CA LEU A 34 3.01 4.48 -2.01
C LEU A 34 2.38 5.01 -3.29
N ARG A 35 1.59 6.08 -3.20
CA ARG A 35 1.00 6.72 -4.36
C ARG A 35 2.05 7.15 -5.38
N ALA A 36 3.10 7.78 -4.89
CA ALA A 36 4.18 8.25 -5.76
C ALA A 36 4.85 7.09 -6.49
N LEU A 37 5.07 5.98 -5.81
CA LEU A 37 5.68 4.79 -6.41
C LEU A 37 4.81 4.21 -7.53
N PHE A 38 3.51 4.10 -7.30
CA PHE A 38 2.59 3.61 -8.33
C PHE A 38 2.51 4.59 -9.51
N ALA A 39 2.50 5.88 -9.24
CA ALA A 39 2.49 6.89 -10.30
C ALA A 39 3.74 6.80 -11.17
N GLU A 40 4.91 6.61 -10.56
CA GLU A 40 6.16 6.43 -11.30
C GLU A 40 6.15 5.17 -12.16
N ALA A 41 5.45 4.13 -11.70
CA ALA A 41 5.33 2.88 -12.45
C ALA A 41 4.28 2.97 -13.56
N GLY A 42 3.57 4.08 -13.67
CA GLY A 42 2.53 4.27 -14.69
C GLY A 42 1.24 3.54 -14.38
N ILE A 43 1.02 3.16 -13.13
CA ILE A 43 -0.17 2.44 -12.70
C ILE A 43 -1.24 3.45 -12.26
N PRO A 44 -2.47 3.37 -12.81
CA PRO A 44 -3.54 4.30 -12.43
C PRO A 44 -3.91 4.20 -10.96
N ILE A 45 -4.10 5.34 -10.33
CA ILE A 45 -4.44 5.46 -8.91
C ILE A 45 -5.74 6.24 -8.75
N LYS A 46 -6.60 5.74 -7.86
CA LYS A 46 -7.76 6.49 -7.42
C LYS A 46 -7.36 7.19 -6.12
N GLU A 47 -7.30 8.50 -6.14
CA GLU A 47 -6.83 9.29 -5.00
C GLU A 47 -7.72 9.12 -3.78
N SER A 48 -7.06 9.08 -2.62
CA SER A 48 -7.72 9.02 -1.32
C SER A 48 -6.87 9.79 -0.31
N PRO A 49 -7.47 10.63 0.55
CA PRO A 49 -6.71 11.37 1.56
C PRO A 49 -6.37 10.53 2.79
N THR A 50 -6.77 9.26 2.80
CA THR A 50 -6.55 8.37 3.94
C THR A 50 -5.32 7.49 3.73
N ASN A 51 -5.08 6.59 4.69
CA ASN A 51 -4.02 5.59 4.57
C ASN A 51 -4.39 4.45 3.61
N GLN A 52 -5.59 4.48 3.03
CA GLN A 52 -6.02 3.51 2.03
C GLN A 52 -5.84 4.12 0.65
N GLN A 53 -5.18 3.39 -0.25
CA GLN A 53 -4.98 3.82 -1.61
C GLN A 53 -5.49 2.73 -2.56
N PHE A 54 -6.16 3.15 -3.61
CA PHE A 54 -6.75 2.24 -4.59
C PHE A 54 -6.01 2.39 -5.91
N VAL A 55 -5.56 1.27 -6.45
CA VAL A 55 -4.84 1.25 -7.73
C VAL A 55 -5.48 0.23 -8.66
N ILE A 56 -5.36 0.47 -9.95
CA ILE A 56 -5.89 -0.44 -10.97
C ILE A 56 -4.73 -1.27 -11.51
N LEU A 57 -4.79 -2.57 -11.26
CA LEU A 57 -3.76 -3.51 -11.70
C LEU A 57 -4.34 -4.47 -12.74
N THR A 58 -3.52 -4.80 -13.74
CA THR A 58 -3.87 -5.88 -14.66
C THR A 58 -3.75 -7.22 -13.92
N ASN A 59 -4.38 -8.25 -14.45
CA ASN A 59 -4.31 -9.59 -13.83
C ASN A 59 -2.87 -10.09 -13.71
N LYS A 60 -2.04 -9.81 -14.72
CA LYS A 60 -0.62 -10.18 -14.69
C LYS A 60 0.13 -9.45 -13.58
N GLN A 61 -0.12 -8.15 -13.45
CA GLN A 61 0.50 -7.34 -12.41
C GLN A 61 0.10 -7.85 -11.02
N MET A 62 -1.17 -8.18 -10.84
CA MET A 62 -1.66 -8.71 -9.57
C MET A 62 -0.95 -10.01 -9.20
N GLU A 63 -0.82 -10.93 -10.13
CA GLU A 63 -0.18 -12.22 -9.86
C GLU A 63 1.27 -12.06 -9.43
N LYS A 64 2.01 -11.19 -10.10
CA LYS A 64 3.41 -10.94 -9.77
C LYS A 64 3.54 -10.21 -8.43
N LEU A 65 2.74 -9.18 -8.23
CA LEU A 65 2.84 -8.36 -7.02
C LEU A 65 2.40 -9.13 -5.79
N ARG A 66 1.41 -10.00 -5.93
CA ARG A 66 0.86 -10.79 -4.83
C ARG A 66 1.90 -11.70 -4.17
N THR A 67 2.94 -12.08 -4.88
CA THR A 67 3.99 -12.92 -4.32
C THR A 67 4.89 -12.19 -3.34
N GLN A 68 4.91 -10.86 -3.37
CA GLN A 68 5.82 -10.05 -2.57
C GLN A 68 5.13 -9.08 -1.63
N ILE A 69 3.96 -8.60 -2.01
CA ILE A 69 3.24 -7.53 -1.30
C ILE A 69 1.86 -8.01 -0.90
N LEU A 70 1.44 -7.63 0.30
CA LEU A 70 0.10 -7.92 0.80
C LEU A 70 -0.85 -6.79 0.40
N PHE A 71 -1.90 -7.12 -0.32
CA PHE A 71 -2.95 -6.17 -0.69
C PHE A 71 -4.26 -6.93 -0.90
N GLU A 72 -5.35 -6.18 -1.01
CA GLU A 72 -6.68 -6.76 -1.21
C GLU A 72 -7.22 -6.43 -2.59
N THR A 73 -7.86 -7.39 -3.23
CA THR A 73 -8.66 -7.11 -4.42
C THR A 73 -9.96 -6.48 -3.94
N TRP A 74 -10.36 -5.36 -4.57
CA TRP A 74 -11.55 -4.64 -4.14
C TRP A 74 -12.74 -4.93 -5.04
N GLU A 75 -12.61 -4.62 -6.32
CA GLU A 75 -13.65 -4.94 -7.29
C GLU A 75 -13.05 -5.02 -8.70
N PRO A 76 -13.62 -5.85 -9.58
CA PRO A 76 -13.15 -5.90 -10.95
C PRO A 76 -13.54 -4.62 -11.70
N VAL A 77 -12.60 -4.14 -12.53
CA VAL A 77 -12.87 -3.01 -13.42
C VAL A 77 -13.39 -3.54 -14.75
N ASP A 78 -12.70 -4.58 -15.26
CA ASP A 78 -13.11 -5.30 -16.46
C ASP A 78 -12.51 -6.71 -16.43
N ASN A 79 -12.50 -7.42 -17.57
CA ASN A 79 -12.00 -8.80 -17.63
C ASN A 79 -10.50 -8.91 -17.41
N THR A 80 -9.75 -7.82 -17.55
CA THR A 80 -8.28 -7.84 -17.49
C THR A 80 -7.71 -7.01 -16.35
N GLN A 81 -8.52 -6.21 -15.68
CA GLN A 81 -8.06 -5.27 -14.65
C GLN A 81 -8.93 -5.34 -13.40
N THR A 82 -8.31 -5.09 -12.27
CA THR A 82 -8.99 -5.10 -10.97
C THR A 82 -8.56 -3.91 -10.14
N LEU A 83 -9.51 -3.30 -9.44
CA LEU A 83 -9.24 -2.27 -8.46
C LEU A 83 -8.75 -2.95 -7.20
N CYS A 84 -7.56 -2.57 -6.73
CA CYS A 84 -6.92 -3.18 -5.58
C CYS A 84 -6.70 -2.15 -4.49
N ARG A 85 -6.82 -2.57 -3.24
CA ARG A 85 -6.64 -1.71 -2.07
C ARG A 85 -5.32 -1.99 -1.40
N PHE A 86 -4.53 -0.94 -1.21
CA PHE A 86 -3.29 -0.97 -0.45
C PHE A 86 -3.46 -0.13 0.80
N VAL A 87 -3.09 -0.66 1.94
CA VAL A 87 -3.24 0.00 3.23
C VAL A 87 -1.89 0.14 3.90
N THR A 88 -1.54 1.37 4.30
CA THR A 88 -0.36 1.62 5.12
C THR A 88 -0.79 1.76 6.58
N SER A 89 0.17 1.62 7.48
CA SER A 89 -0.07 1.76 8.91
C SER A 89 1.13 2.39 9.59
N TRP A 90 1.03 2.57 10.89
CA TRP A 90 2.16 3.06 11.69
C TRP A 90 3.38 2.15 11.60
N ALA A 91 3.16 0.85 11.32
CA ALA A 91 4.23 -0.14 11.23
C ALA A 91 4.85 -0.22 9.83
N THR A 92 4.31 0.50 8.85
CA THR A 92 4.87 0.53 7.51
C THR A 92 6.19 1.30 7.53
N THR A 93 7.25 0.69 7.02
CA THR A 93 8.61 1.26 7.10
C THR A 93 9.14 1.68 5.73
N ASP A 94 10.26 2.41 5.74
CA ASP A 94 10.98 2.76 4.52
C ASP A 94 11.44 1.51 3.77
N GLU A 95 11.77 0.46 4.52
CA GLU A 95 12.14 -0.82 3.94
C GLU A 95 10.98 -1.45 3.20
N ASP A 96 9.75 -1.35 3.74
CA ASP A 96 8.55 -1.81 3.05
C ASP A 96 8.35 -1.05 1.74
N MET A 97 8.59 0.25 1.75
CA MET A 97 8.49 1.08 0.54
C MET A 97 9.54 0.71 -0.48
N ALA A 98 10.77 0.43 -0.04
CA ALA A 98 11.85 -0.01 -0.93
C ALA A 98 11.50 -1.35 -1.58
N GLN A 99 10.92 -2.27 -0.82
CA GLN A 99 10.48 -3.56 -1.33
C GLN A 99 9.38 -3.40 -2.38
N LEU A 100 8.43 -2.51 -2.13
CA LEU A 100 7.39 -2.19 -3.10
C LEU A 100 7.98 -1.60 -4.38
N SER A 101 8.93 -0.68 -4.24
CA SER A 101 9.60 -0.07 -5.39
C SER A 101 10.27 -1.12 -6.27
N ILE A 102 10.97 -2.07 -5.67
CA ILE A 102 11.62 -3.16 -6.38
C ILE A 102 10.58 -4.04 -7.09
N ALA A 103 9.50 -4.37 -6.39
CA ALA A 103 8.43 -5.19 -6.94
C ALA A 103 7.80 -4.52 -8.16
N LEU A 104 7.57 -3.21 -8.09
CA LEU A 104 6.99 -2.44 -9.19
C LEU A 104 7.92 -2.37 -10.40
N LYS A 105 9.22 -2.24 -10.17
CA LYS A 105 10.20 -2.27 -11.27
C LYS A 105 10.20 -3.61 -11.96
N ASN A 106 10.02 -4.69 -11.22
CA ASN A 106 9.97 -6.04 -11.78
C ASN A 106 8.72 -6.27 -12.63
N LEU A 107 7.65 -5.52 -12.39
CA LEU A 107 6.43 -5.62 -13.21
C LEU A 107 6.66 -5.12 -14.63
N GLN A 108 7.65 -4.26 -14.83
CA GLN A 108 7.90 -3.63 -16.12
C GLN A 108 8.85 -4.44 -17.00
N LYS A 109 9.32 -5.57 -16.51
CA LYS A 109 10.23 -6.43 -17.25
C LYS A 109 9.46 -7.53 -18.04
#